data_3f109f0bac2500f3ff944995e99dfaf2
#
_entry.id   3f109f0bac2500f3ff944995e99dfaf2
#
_cell.length_a   1.000
_cell.length_b   1.000
_cell.length_c   1.000
_cell.angle_alpha   90.00
_cell.angle_beta   90.00
_cell.angle_gamma   90.00
#
_symmetry.space_group_name_H-M   'P 1'
#
loop_
_entity.id
_entity.type
_entity.pdbx_description
1 polymer ?
#
loop_
_entity_poly.entity_id
_entity_poly.type
_entity_poly.pdbx_seq_one_letter_code
_entity_poly.pdbx_strand_id
1 'polypeptide(L)'
;MYRSQRRGIKKWKICFNAKKSKDIIFSNRYLNNSPPLIFGDTFIDRVNSHKHLGLILTSSLDWSAQVNEVCLKANRKLSVLRSVKLLSRQTLDLLFKLTVRSVIDYGLPVYYKCLKITDVARLENIQYKAGKLVTGAYHFTSKEKLNLELSWETIMERGIFLSLNIFQKIHLKETRPLIRRCMPKLDLEKQCETRSKGGYIPFKYKNDKFNNSFFPNTVKLWNSLPKNIQFKEIGV
;
A
#
# COMPACT_ATOMS: atom_id res chain seq x y z
N MET A 1 18.03 22.35 3.44
CA MET A 1 16.58 22.02 3.44
C MET A 1 15.71 23.10 4.10
N TYR A 2 16.10 23.70 5.21
CA TYR A 2 15.32 24.71 5.96
C TYR A 2 14.97 26.01 5.19
N ARG A 3 15.84 26.49 4.30
CA ARG A 3 15.60 27.76 3.57
C ARG A 3 14.47 27.70 2.52
N SER A 4 14.27 26.56 1.88
CA SER A 4 13.20 26.40 0.88
C SER A 4 11.81 26.30 1.50
N GLN A 5 11.71 25.71 2.70
CA GLN A 5 10.46 25.60 3.44
C GLN A 5 9.97 26.98 3.94
N ARG A 6 10.86 27.84 4.42
CA ARG A 6 10.51 29.23 4.82
C ARG A 6 9.92 30.05 3.67
N ARG A 7 10.40 29.89 2.44
CA ARG A 7 9.84 30.57 1.25
C ARG A 7 8.41 30.08 0.92
N GLY A 8 8.15 28.78 1.02
CA GLY A 8 6.82 28.21 0.82
C GLY A 8 5.80 28.71 1.86
N ILE A 9 6.17 28.73 3.15
CA ILE A 9 5.34 29.21 4.24
C ILE A 9 4.89 30.65 4.02
N LYS A 10 5.82 31.56 3.66
CA LYS A 10 5.51 32.97 3.38
C LYS A 10 4.59 33.13 2.19
N LYS A 11 4.81 32.36 1.12
CA LYS A 11 4.02 32.43 -0.12
C LYS A 11 2.57 31.99 0.08
N TRP A 12 2.37 30.92 0.86
CA TRP A 12 1.04 30.29 1.01
C TRP A 12 0.34 30.65 2.32
N LYS A 13 0.92 31.52 3.15
CA LYS A 13 0.42 31.90 4.48
C LYS A 13 0.03 30.70 5.36
N ILE A 14 0.78 29.59 5.25
CA ILE A 14 0.57 28.35 5.99
C ILE A 14 1.46 28.38 7.21
N CYS A 15 0.89 28.16 8.40
CA CYS A 15 1.64 27.98 9.64
C CYS A 15 1.76 26.49 9.97
N PHE A 16 2.97 26.02 10.19
CA PHE A 16 3.19 24.66 10.72
C PHE A 16 2.87 24.61 12.21
N ASN A 17 2.18 23.56 12.62
CA ASN A 17 1.90 23.35 14.05
C ASN A 17 2.94 22.37 14.61
N ALA A 18 3.90 22.88 15.38
CA ALA A 18 4.96 22.08 15.99
C ALA A 18 4.41 20.97 16.90
N LYS A 19 3.33 21.25 17.66
CA LYS A 19 2.69 20.29 18.57
C LYS A 19 2.09 19.08 17.83
N LYS A 20 1.67 19.26 16.57
CA LYS A 20 1.13 18.19 15.71
C LYS A 20 2.20 17.52 14.83
N SER A 21 3.41 18.05 14.81
CA SER A 21 4.54 17.49 14.08
C SER A 21 5.22 16.42 14.94
N LYS A 22 5.66 15.35 14.32
CA LYS A 22 6.38 14.25 14.98
C LYS A 22 7.62 13.90 14.18
N ASP A 23 8.67 13.46 14.86
CA ASP A 23 9.92 12.99 14.27
C ASP A 23 9.98 11.46 14.38
N ILE A 24 10.18 10.77 13.25
CA ILE A 24 10.41 9.33 13.23
C ILE A 24 11.73 9.05 12.50
N ILE A 25 12.60 8.32 13.14
CA ILE A 25 13.84 7.83 12.52
C ILE A 25 13.64 6.38 12.06
N PHE A 26 13.76 6.16 10.78
CA PHE A 26 13.74 4.81 10.20
C PHE A 26 15.18 4.27 10.16
N SER A 27 15.55 3.48 11.15
CA SER A 27 16.90 2.88 11.24
C SER A 27 16.84 1.53 11.96
N ASN A 28 17.67 0.60 11.50
CA ASN A 28 17.95 -0.64 12.24
C ASN A 28 19.10 -0.45 13.26
N ARG A 29 19.77 0.70 13.25
CA ARG A 29 20.84 1.03 14.20
C ARG A 29 20.24 1.86 15.34
N TYR A 30 20.69 1.60 16.56
CA TYR A 30 20.38 2.45 17.71
C TYR A 30 21.04 3.81 17.48
N LEU A 31 20.26 4.79 17.04
CA LEU A 31 20.69 6.19 16.89
C LEU A 31 20.29 7.00 18.14
N ASN A 32 20.79 6.58 19.30
CA ASN A 32 20.49 7.25 20.57
C ASN A 32 20.98 8.71 20.62
N ASN A 33 21.92 9.07 19.74
CA ASN A 33 22.59 10.39 19.75
C ASN A 33 22.15 11.32 18.61
N SER A 34 21.05 11.04 17.90
CA SER A 34 20.56 12.00 16.90
C SER A 34 19.99 13.23 17.63
N PRO A 35 20.42 14.44 17.28
CA PRO A 35 19.92 15.65 17.93
C PRO A 35 18.42 15.79 17.71
N PRO A 36 17.69 16.36 18.70
CA PRO A 36 16.26 16.61 18.53
C PRO A 36 16.02 17.64 17.42
N LEU A 37 14.93 17.46 16.67
CA LEU A 37 14.51 18.46 15.70
C LEU A 37 13.81 19.62 16.41
N ILE A 38 14.17 20.83 16.01
CA ILE A 38 13.59 22.07 16.54
C ILE A 38 12.83 22.76 15.41
N PHE A 39 11.63 23.20 15.67
CA PHE A 39 10.83 24.02 14.78
C PHE A 39 10.45 25.35 15.47
N GLY A 40 11.06 26.45 15.02
CA GLY A 40 11.06 27.70 15.78
C GLY A 40 11.76 27.50 17.11
N ASP A 41 11.06 27.76 18.20
CA ASP A 41 11.54 27.57 19.58
C ASP A 41 10.98 26.31 20.25
N THR A 42 10.29 25.46 19.49
CA THR A 42 9.62 24.23 19.97
C THR A 42 10.35 22.99 19.53
N PHE A 43 10.67 22.10 20.49
CA PHE A 43 11.16 20.76 20.16
C PHE A 43 10.05 19.91 19.56
N ILE A 44 10.40 19.16 18.52
CA ILE A 44 9.49 18.17 17.92
C ILE A 44 9.69 16.84 18.64
N ASP A 45 8.59 16.25 19.12
CA ASP A 45 8.62 14.98 19.81
C ASP A 45 9.06 13.86 18.86
N ARG A 46 10.08 13.11 19.29
CA ARG A 46 10.49 11.88 18.60
C ARG A 46 9.62 10.72 19.06
N VAL A 47 9.07 9.99 18.09
CA VAL A 47 8.16 8.87 18.35
C VAL A 47 8.58 7.64 17.58
N ASN A 48 8.31 6.45 18.12
CA ASN A 48 8.57 5.19 17.44
C ASN A 48 7.44 4.77 16.50
N SER A 49 6.27 5.39 16.61
CA SER A 49 5.11 5.10 15.77
C SER A 49 4.28 6.37 15.58
N HIS A 50 3.80 6.59 14.37
CA HIS A 50 2.92 7.71 14.06
C HIS A 50 1.92 7.34 12.96
N LYS A 51 0.67 7.78 13.12
CA LYS A 51 -0.36 7.63 12.09
C LYS A 51 -0.30 8.82 11.13
N HIS A 52 0.13 8.57 9.91
CA HIS A 52 0.21 9.56 8.83
C HIS A 52 -0.73 9.20 7.69
N LEU A 53 -1.63 10.09 7.31
CA LEU A 53 -2.62 9.88 6.25
C LEU A 53 -3.35 8.52 6.37
N GLY A 54 -3.70 8.12 7.59
CA GLY A 54 -4.42 6.88 7.86
C GLY A 54 -3.57 5.62 7.95
N LEU A 55 -2.26 5.69 7.64
CA LEU A 55 -1.31 4.58 7.78
C LEU A 55 -0.47 4.75 9.04
N ILE A 56 -0.29 3.65 9.79
CA ILE A 56 0.57 3.60 10.97
C ILE A 56 1.97 3.24 10.52
N LEU A 57 2.88 4.20 10.62
CA LEU A 57 4.30 4.04 10.37
C LEU A 57 5.03 3.77 11.67
N THR A 58 5.85 2.74 11.72
CA THR A 58 6.74 2.43 12.85
C THR A 58 8.18 2.65 12.45
N SER A 59 9.05 3.01 13.40
CA SER A 59 10.49 3.22 13.17
C SER A 59 11.18 1.99 12.57
N SER A 60 10.68 0.79 12.89
CA SER A 60 11.14 -0.49 12.33
C SER A 60 10.56 -0.82 10.96
N LEU A 61 9.59 -0.05 10.44
CA LEU A 61 8.80 -0.38 9.25
C LEU A 61 8.10 -1.75 9.36
N ASP A 62 7.70 -2.15 10.57
CA ASP A 62 6.82 -3.28 10.81
C ASP A 62 5.37 -2.85 10.62
N TRP A 63 4.64 -3.60 9.80
CA TRP A 63 3.26 -3.25 9.41
C TRP A 63 2.20 -3.94 10.26
N SER A 64 2.57 -4.75 11.26
CA SER A 64 1.62 -5.48 12.10
C SER A 64 0.65 -4.55 12.86
N ALA A 65 1.12 -3.36 13.29
CA ALA A 65 0.26 -2.34 13.90
C ALA A 65 -0.78 -1.80 12.91
N GLN A 66 -0.40 -1.58 11.65
CA GLN A 66 -1.32 -1.17 10.59
C GLN A 66 -2.34 -2.28 10.30
N VAL A 67 -1.90 -3.52 10.19
CA VAL A 67 -2.81 -4.67 9.97
C VAL A 67 -3.79 -4.83 11.12
N ASN A 68 -3.37 -4.62 12.37
CA ASN A 68 -4.27 -4.62 13.53
C ASN A 68 -5.41 -3.60 13.35
N GLU A 69 -5.07 -2.37 13.00
CA GLU A 69 -6.04 -1.29 12.77
C GLU A 69 -7.00 -1.61 11.61
N VAL A 70 -6.46 -2.14 10.50
CA VAL A 70 -7.25 -2.58 9.33
C VAL A 70 -8.19 -3.70 9.72
N CYS A 71 -7.71 -4.73 10.43
CA CYS A 71 -8.53 -5.85 10.88
C CYS A 71 -9.67 -5.40 11.80
N LEU A 72 -9.42 -4.48 12.73
CA LEU A 72 -10.45 -3.93 13.61
C LEU A 72 -11.53 -3.22 12.80
N LYS A 73 -11.15 -2.34 11.88
CA LYS A 73 -12.09 -1.60 11.03
C LYS A 73 -12.87 -2.52 10.10
N ALA A 74 -12.19 -3.44 9.43
CA ALA A 74 -12.81 -4.38 8.50
C ALA A 74 -13.80 -5.32 9.22
N ASN A 75 -13.46 -5.82 10.43
CA ASN A 75 -14.38 -6.65 11.22
C ASN A 75 -15.62 -5.88 11.67
N ARG A 76 -15.49 -4.60 12.07
CA ARG A 76 -16.66 -3.75 12.39
C ARG A 76 -17.60 -3.63 11.20
N LYS A 77 -17.05 -3.37 10.00
CA LYS A 77 -17.86 -3.30 8.78
C LYS A 77 -18.46 -4.65 8.38
N LEU A 78 -17.72 -5.73 8.58
CA LEU A 78 -18.24 -7.09 8.36
C LEU A 78 -19.39 -7.43 9.32
N SER A 79 -19.37 -6.92 10.55
CA SER A 79 -20.50 -7.09 11.48
C SER A 79 -21.75 -6.38 10.97
N VAL A 80 -21.62 -5.16 10.42
CA VAL A 80 -22.74 -4.48 9.79
C VAL A 80 -23.24 -5.25 8.56
N LEU A 81 -22.33 -5.81 7.75
CA LEU A 81 -22.74 -6.63 6.60
C LEU A 81 -23.54 -7.86 7.02
N ARG A 82 -23.24 -8.46 8.19
CA ARG A 82 -24.00 -9.58 8.75
C ARG A 82 -25.43 -9.22 9.14
N SER A 83 -25.70 -7.99 9.59
CA SER A 83 -27.06 -7.58 9.95
C SER A 83 -27.99 -7.51 8.74
N VAL A 84 -27.43 -7.36 7.54
CA VAL A 84 -28.19 -7.29 6.27
C VAL A 84 -28.05 -8.58 5.44
N LYS A 85 -27.75 -9.72 6.06
CA LYS A 85 -27.50 -11.01 5.38
C LYS A 85 -28.64 -11.55 4.52
N LEU A 86 -29.85 -11.01 4.67
CA LEU A 86 -31.03 -11.40 3.88
C LEU A 86 -31.06 -10.77 2.48
N LEU A 87 -30.14 -9.85 2.19
CA LEU A 87 -30.00 -9.26 0.86
C LEU A 87 -29.51 -10.29 -0.15
N SER A 88 -29.74 -10.00 -1.44
CA SER A 88 -29.26 -10.87 -2.52
C SER A 88 -27.74 -11.03 -2.49
N ARG A 89 -27.25 -12.17 -2.99
CA ARG A 89 -25.82 -12.46 -3.10
C ARG A 89 -25.05 -11.34 -3.82
N GLN A 90 -25.61 -10.83 -4.93
CA GLN A 90 -24.99 -9.75 -5.71
C GLN A 90 -24.86 -8.46 -4.90
N THR A 91 -25.90 -8.11 -4.14
CA THR A 91 -25.90 -6.93 -3.26
C THR A 91 -24.89 -7.09 -2.12
N LEU A 92 -24.81 -8.28 -1.51
CA LEU A 92 -23.85 -8.55 -0.44
C LEU A 92 -22.40 -8.50 -0.96
N ASP A 93 -22.12 -9.01 -2.16
CA ASP A 93 -20.81 -8.92 -2.81
C ASP A 93 -20.41 -7.47 -3.08
N LEU A 94 -21.35 -6.69 -3.63
CA LEU A 94 -21.12 -5.26 -3.87
C LEU A 94 -20.85 -4.51 -2.56
N LEU A 95 -21.65 -4.73 -1.54
CA LEU A 95 -21.47 -4.11 -0.22
C LEU A 95 -20.14 -4.50 0.42
N PHE A 96 -19.72 -5.77 0.30
CA PHE A 96 -18.41 -6.20 0.75
C PHE A 96 -17.29 -5.41 0.05
N LYS A 97 -17.33 -5.32 -1.29
CA LYS A 97 -16.32 -4.61 -2.08
C LYS A 97 -16.25 -3.12 -1.71
N LEU A 98 -17.40 -2.47 -1.53
CA LEU A 98 -17.49 -1.05 -1.20
C LEU A 98 -17.11 -0.74 0.25
N THR A 99 -17.42 -1.60 1.20
CA THR A 99 -17.27 -1.28 2.62
C THR A 99 -16.10 -1.97 3.29
N VAL A 100 -15.99 -3.29 3.18
CA VAL A 100 -14.96 -4.08 3.87
C VAL A 100 -13.67 -4.11 3.08
N ARG A 101 -13.72 -4.47 1.78
CA ARG A 101 -12.55 -4.55 0.91
C ARG A 101 -11.87 -3.20 0.75
N SER A 102 -12.63 -2.12 0.63
CA SER A 102 -12.07 -0.76 0.53
C SER A 102 -11.21 -0.37 1.73
N VAL A 103 -11.51 -0.88 2.93
CA VAL A 103 -10.67 -0.67 4.12
C VAL A 103 -9.36 -1.45 4.03
N ILE A 104 -9.39 -2.67 3.47
CA ILE A 104 -8.22 -3.52 3.28
C ILE A 104 -7.34 -2.93 2.17
N ASP A 105 -7.94 -2.52 1.06
CA ASP A 105 -7.24 -1.96 -0.11
C ASP A 105 -6.54 -0.64 0.18
N TYR A 106 -7.03 0.13 1.19
CA TYR A 106 -6.46 1.41 1.53
C TYR A 106 -5.01 1.30 2.00
N GLY A 107 -4.10 1.82 1.19
CA GLY A 107 -2.66 1.78 1.43
C GLY A 107 -2.01 0.41 1.24
N LEU A 108 -2.75 -0.64 0.90
CA LEU A 108 -2.22 -1.99 0.66
C LEU A 108 -1.00 -2.01 -0.28
N PRO A 109 -0.98 -1.27 -1.40
CA PRO A 109 0.18 -1.22 -2.29
C PRO A 109 1.49 -0.80 -1.63
N VAL A 110 1.42 -0.03 -0.53
CA VAL A 110 2.60 0.46 0.17
C VAL A 110 3.30 -0.65 0.96
N TYR A 111 2.53 -1.61 1.51
CA TYR A 111 3.04 -2.53 2.50
C TYR A 111 2.77 -4.02 2.25
N TYR A 112 1.93 -4.41 1.27
CA TYR A 112 1.53 -5.80 1.10
C TYR A 112 2.71 -6.77 0.98
N LYS A 113 3.78 -6.37 0.28
CA LYS A 113 4.98 -7.21 0.09
C LYS A 113 5.83 -7.34 1.35
N CYS A 114 5.66 -6.43 2.31
CA CYS A 114 6.38 -6.44 3.59
C CYS A 114 5.58 -7.12 4.72
N LEU A 115 4.39 -7.64 4.43
CA LEU A 115 3.55 -8.29 5.43
C LEU A 115 4.15 -9.62 5.88
N LYS A 116 4.00 -9.92 7.17
CA LYS A 116 4.28 -11.24 7.73
C LYS A 116 3.18 -12.23 7.28
N ILE A 117 3.53 -13.49 7.15
CA ILE A 117 2.59 -14.56 6.78
C ILE A 117 1.35 -14.56 7.71
N THR A 118 1.58 -14.34 9.00
CA THR A 118 0.50 -14.25 10.01
C THR A 118 -0.45 -13.08 9.74
N ASP A 119 0.08 -11.93 9.32
CA ASP A 119 -0.72 -10.76 9.02
C ASP A 119 -1.53 -10.91 7.72
N VAL A 120 -0.93 -11.53 6.70
CA VAL A 120 -1.65 -11.93 5.48
C VAL A 120 -2.80 -12.87 5.83
N ALA A 121 -2.53 -13.92 6.62
CA ALA A 121 -3.54 -14.89 7.04
C ALA A 121 -4.71 -14.25 7.79
N ARG A 122 -4.46 -13.20 8.58
CA ARG A 122 -5.51 -12.44 9.29
C ARG A 122 -6.41 -11.67 8.33
N LEU A 123 -5.83 -11.00 7.34
CA LEU A 123 -6.59 -10.29 6.30
C LEU A 123 -7.40 -11.26 5.43
N GLU A 124 -6.79 -12.37 5.00
CA GLU A 124 -7.45 -13.45 4.27
C GLU A 124 -8.62 -14.06 5.05
N ASN A 125 -8.49 -14.19 6.38
CA ASN A 125 -9.57 -14.71 7.22
C ASN A 125 -10.79 -13.78 7.25
N ILE A 126 -10.60 -12.46 7.17
CA ILE A 126 -11.70 -11.50 7.06
C ILE A 126 -12.43 -11.68 5.71
N GLN A 127 -11.67 -11.79 4.62
CA GLN A 127 -12.22 -12.06 3.29
C GLN A 127 -12.97 -13.38 3.25
N TYR A 128 -12.41 -14.43 3.83
CA TYR A 128 -13.04 -15.75 3.95
C TYR A 128 -14.38 -15.70 4.70
N LYS A 129 -14.44 -14.99 5.84
CA LYS A 129 -15.67 -14.79 6.60
C LYS A 129 -16.72 -14.04 5.78
N ALA A 130 -16.30 -13.05 5.01
CA ALA A 130 -17.18 -12.32 4.11
C ALA A 130 -17.66 -13.21 2.97
N GLY A 131 -16.77 -14.00 2.35
CA GLY A 131 -17.11 -14.95 1.29
C GLY A 131 -18.19 -15.95 1.72
N LYS A 132 -18.06 -16.52 2.93
CA LYS A 132 -19.09 -17.39 3.48
C LYS A 132 -20.44 -16.67 3.68
N LEU A 133 -20.41 -15.42 4.10
CA LEU A 133 -21.62 -14.62 4.27
C LEU A 133 -22.31 -14.36 2.91
N VAL A 134 -21.54 -14.03 1.88
CA VAL A 134 -22.05 -13.71 0.54
C VAL A 134 -22.62 -14.94 -0.16
N THR A 135 -21.97 -16.10 -0.02
CA THR A 135 -22.37 -17.34 -0.70
C THR A 135 -23.32 -18.20 0.09
N GLY A 136 -23.45 -17.97 1.40
CA GLY A 136 -24.15 -18.88 2.31
C GLY A 136 -23.44 -20.23 2.51
N ALA A 137 -22.14 -20.31 2.19
CA ALA A 137 -21.38 -21.55 2.18
C ALA A 137 -21.20 -22.16 3.57
N TYR A 138 -21.11 -23.50 3.62
CA TYR A 138 -20.89 -24.27 4.83
C TYR A 138 -19.52 -24.01 5.47
N HIS A 139 -19.37 -24.40 6.75
CA HIS A 139 -18.17 -24.17 7.55
C HIS A 139 -16.88 -24.76 6.94
N PHE A 140 -16.98 -25.85 6.20
CA PHE A 140 -15.86 -26.61 5.62
C PHE A 140 -15.46 -26.17 4.22
N THR A 141 -16.10 -25.16 3.64
CA THR A 141 -15.75 -24.68 2.30
C THR A 141 -14.36 -24.03 2.35
N SER A 142 -13.44 -24.44 1.45
CA SER A 142 -12.09 -23.89 1.43
C SER A 142 -12.07 -22.42 0.95
N LYS A 143 -11.03 -21.69 1.33
CA LYS A 143 -10.85 -20.28 0.93
C LYS A 143 -10.69 -20.16 -0.60
N GLU A 144 -9.96 -21.09 -1.19
CA GLU A 144 -9.69 -21.15 -2.63
C GLU A 144 -10.98 -21.32 -3.44
N LYS A 145 -11.86 -22.23 -3.01
CA LYS A 145 -13.16 -22.43 -3.66
C LYS A 145 -14.03 -21.19 -3.59
N LEU A 146 -14.09 -20.53 -2.42
CA LEU A 146 -14.87 -19.29 -2.26
C LEU A 146 -14.31 -18.15 -3.12
N ASN A 147 -13.00 -17.98 -3.13
CA ASN A 147 -12.37 -16.95 -3.96
C ASN A 147 -12.63 -17.20 -5.45
N LEU A 148 -12.54 -18.44 -5.90
CA LEU A 148 -12.84 -18.82 -7.29
C LEU A 148 -14.31 -18.53 -7.64
N GLU A 149 -15.25 -18.96 -6.77
CA GLU A 149 -16.70 -18.79 -6.98
C GLU A 149 -17.12 -17.31 -7.02
N LEU A 150 -16.48 -16.46 -6.23
CA LEU A 150 -16.75 -15.02 -6.14
C LEU A 150 -15.87 -14.20 -7.11
N SER A 151 -14.94 -14.84 -7.81
CA SER A 151 -13.89 -14.16 -8.60
C SER A 151 -13.15 -13.11 -7.77
N TRP A 152 -12.82 -13.47 -6.53
CA TRP A 152 -12.06 -12.60 -5.63
C TRP A 152 -10.58 -12.98 -5.65
N GLU A 153 -9.75 -11.98 -5.81
CA GLU A 153 -8.31 -12.14 -5.66
C GLU A 153 -7.92 -12.35 -4.19
N THR A 154 -6.84 -13.07 -3.96
CA THR A 154 -6.18 -13.10 -2.65
C THR A 154 -5.66 -11.72 -2.28
N ILE A 155 -5.36 -11.49 -1.00
CA ILE A 155 -4.79 -10.21 -0.53
C ILE A 155 -3.48 -9.88 -1.25
N MET A 156 -2.66 -10.88 -1.54
CA MET A 156 -1.39 -10.69 -2.24
C MET A 156 -1.61 -10.32 -3.72
N GLU A 157 -2.46 -11.03 -4.42
CA GLU A 157 -2.84 -10.71 -5.82
C GLU A 157 -3.46 -9.32 -5.92
N ARG A 158 -4.33 -8.98 -4.96
CA ARG A 158 -4.93 -7.65 -4.88
C ARG A 158 -3.88 -6.55 -4.67
N GLY A 159 -2.89 -6.79 -3.81
CA GLY A 159 -1.75 -5.89 -3.62
C GLY A 159 -0.95 -5.68 -4.90
N ILE A 160 -0.69 -6.75 -5.66
CA ILE A 160 -0.03 -6.70 -6.98
C ILE A 160 -0.86 -5.87 -7.94
N PHE A 161 -2.14 -6.19 -8.11
CA PHE A 161 -3.05 -5.49 -9.02
C PHE A 161 -3.11 -3.98 -8.74
N LEU A 162 -3.34 -3.60 -7.48
CA LEU A 162 -3.39 -2.20 -7.09
C LEU A 162 -2.05 -1.47 -7.30
N SER A 163 -0.93 -2.16 -7.05
CA SER A 163 0.40 -1.58 -7.27
C SER A 163 0.68 -1.34 -8.74
N LEU A 164 0.33 -2.28 -9.60
CA LEU A 164 0.48 -2.15 -11.06
C LEU A 164 -0.42 -1.04 -11.62
N ASN A 165 -1.66 -0.91 -11.15
CA ASN A 165 -2.56 0.18 -11.56
C ASN A 165 -2.01 1.57 -11.20
N ILE A 166 -1.47 1.71 -9.98
CA ILE A 166 -0.85 2.97 -9.58
C ILE A 166 0.39 3.24 -10.43
N PHE A 167 1.22 2.21 -10.66
CA PHE A 167 2.44 2.35 -11.46
C PHE A 167 2.12 2.72 -12.91
N GLN A 168 1.10 2.15 -13.51
CA GLN A 168 0.62 2.50 -14.84
C GLN A 168 0.24 3.98 -14.93
N LYS A 169 -0.53 4.50 -13.97
CA LYS A 169 -0.87 5.94 -13.90
C LYS A 169 0.39 6.82 -13.79
N ILE A 170 1.42 6.36 -13.08
CA ILE A 170 2.70 7.06 -13.00
C ILE A 170 3.41 7.02 -14.36
N HIS A 171 3.42 5.86 -15.02
CA HIS A 171 4.02 5.64 -16.34
C HIS A 171 3.36 6.52 -17.41
N LEU A 172 2.03 6.57 -17.46
CA LEU A 172 1.23 7.40 -18.38
C LEU A 172 1.28 8.91 -18.04
N LYS A 173 2.06 9.31 -17.05
CA LYS A 173 2.21 10.70 -16.61
C LYS A 173 0.94 11.35 -16.05
N GLU A 174 -0.04 10.58 -15.64
CA GLU A 174 -1.29 11.05 -15.03
C GLU A 174 -1.12 11.49 -13.57
N THR A 175 0.08 11.32 -13.01
CA THR A 175 0.38 11.65 -11.61
C THR A 175 1.24 12.90 -11.48
N ARG A 176 1.33 13.43 -10.24
CA ARG A 176 2.14 14.61 -9.94
C ARG A 176 3.62 14.41 -10.28
N PRO A 177 4.33 15.46 -10.78
CA PRO A 177 5.74 15.37 -11.19
C PRO A 177 6.69 14.84 -10.11
N LEU A 178 6.41 15.12 -8.83
CA LEU A 178 7.22 14.64 -7.70
C LEU A 178 7.26 13.11 -7.60
N ILE A 179 6.14 12.44 -7.85
CA ILE A 179 6.07 10.98 -7.80
C ILE A 179 6.87 10.38 -8.96
N ARG A 180 6.79 10.99 -10.14
CA ARG A 180 7.56 10.57 -11.32
C ARG A 180 9.07 10.67 -11.14
N ARG A 181 9.55 11.61 -10.31
CA ARG A 181 10.99 11.71 -9.97
C ARG A 181 11.52 10.51 -9.18
N CYS A 182 10.63 9.74 -8.53
CA CYS A 182 10.99 8.51 -7.82
C CYS A 182 11.10 7.30 -8.75
N MET A 183 10.69 7.42 -10.02
CA MET A 183 10.80 6.34 -11.00
C MET A 183 12.24 6.14 -11.46
N PRO A 184 12.69 4.91 -11.69
CA PRO A 184 13.97 4.65 -12.31
C PRO A 184 13.94 5.07 -13.79
N LYS A 185 15.11 5.18 -14.38
CA LYS A 185 15.24 5.45 -15.83
C LYS A 185 14.79 4.25 -16.65
N LEU A 186 14.26 4.51 -17.83
CA LEU A 186 14.02 3.46 -18.83
C LEU A 186 15.36 2.98 -19.39
N ASP A 187 15.49 1.69 -19.59
CA ASP A 187 16.67 1.08 -20.23
C ASP A 187 16.50 1.15 -21.75
N LEU A 188 16.86 2.28 -22.31
CA LEU A 188 16.77 2.55 -23.77
C LEU A 188 18.03 2.12 -24.53
N GLU A 189 19.15 1.84 -23.81
CA GLU A 189 20.46 1.63 -24.40
C GLU A 189 20.79 0.18 -24.76
N LYS A 190 19.95 -0.79 -24.40
CA LYS A 190 20.21 -2.18 -24.76
C LYS A 190 20.05 -2.40 -26.27
N GLN A 191 21.19 -2.57 -26.95
CA GLN A 191 21.27 -2.82 -28.39
C GLN A 191 20.69 -4.17 -28.82
N CYS A 192 20.57 -5.16 -27.91
CA CYS A 192 20.01 -6.47 -28.20
C CYS A 192 18.50 -6.54 -27.91
N GLU A 193 17.76 -7.20 -28.80
CA GLU A 193 16.33 -7.51 -28.64
C GLU A 193 16.10 -8.62 -27.59
N THR A 194 16.42 -8.32 -26.34
CA THR A 194 16.09 -9.20 -25.22
C THR A 194 14.67 -8.89 -24.71
N ARG A 195 14.03 -9.84 -23.98
CA ARG A 195 12.70 -9.67 -23.36
C ARG A 195 12.60 -8.44 -22.46
N SER A 196 13.74 -7.91 -22.00
CA SER A 196 13.84 -6.73 -21.11
C SER A 196 14.10 -5.40 -21.84
N LYS A 197 14.17 -5.38 -23.19
CA LYS A 197 14.34 -4.13 -23.95
C LYS A 197 13.14 -3.20 -23.72
N GLY A 198 13.39 -1.97 -23.28
CA GLY A 198 12.36 -0.96 -22.99
C GLY A 198 11.75 -1.05 -21.60
N GLY A 199 12.25 -1.92 -20.71
CA GLY A 199 11.85 -1.96 -19.30
C GLY A 199 12.55 -0.88 -18.47
N TYR A 200 12.12 -0.75 -17.21
CA TYR A 200 12.78 0.13 -16.25
C TYR A 200 14.04 -0.50 -15.67
N ILE A 201 15.09 0.30 -15.42
CA ILE A 201 16.30 -0.17 -14.75
C ILE A 201 15.94 -0.53 -13.30
N PRO A 202 16.17 -1.79 -12.85
CA PRO A 202 15.84 -2.19 -11.48
C PRO A 202 16.66 -1.39 -10.45
N PHE A 203 16.04 -1.11 -9.30
CA PHE A 203 16.72 -0.47 -8.20
C PHE A 203 17.81 -1.39 -7.62
N LYS A 204 19.00 -0.83 -7.37
CA LYS A 204 20.02 -1.50 -6.56
C LYS A 204 19.63 -1.39 -5.08
N TYR A 205 19.69 -2.47 -4.34
CA TYR A 205 19.30 -2.50 -2.92
C TYR A 205 20.28 -3.32 -2.09
N LYS A 206 20.40 -2.92 -0.83
CA LYS A 206 21.19 -3.64 0.20
C LYS A 206 20.30 -4.21 1.32
N ASN A 207 19.00 -3.92 1.29
CA ASN A 207 18.06 -4.25 2.35
C ASN A 207 16.74 -4.74 1.75
N ASP A 208 16.25 -5.88 2.27
CA ASP A 208 14.99 -6.49 1.80
C ASP A 208 13.76 -5.60 2.03
N LYS A 209 13.74 -4.79 3.08
CA LYS A 209 12.64 -3.83 3.31
C LYS A 209 12.53 -2.82 2.18
N PHE A 210 13.67 -2.30 1.68
CA PHE A 210 13.67 -1.42 0.52
C PHE A 210 13.28 -2.17 -0.75
N ASN A 211 13.82 -3.38 -0.95
CA ASN A 211 13.49 -4.23 -2.09
C ASN A 211 12.00 -4.54 -2.20
N ASN A 212 11.33 -4.76 -1.06
CA ASN A 212 9.91 -5.07 -0.96
C ASN A 212 9.03 -3.81 -0.90
N SER A 213 9.61 -2.60 -0.87
CA SER A 213 8.85 -1.36 -0.91
C SER A 213 8.22 -1.12 -2.29
N PHE A 214 7.28 -0.19 -2.38
CA PHE A 214 6.43 0.03 -3.56
C PHE A 214 7.22 0.10 -4.88
N PHE A 215 8.16 1.03 -5.04
CA PHE A 215 8.85 1.25 -6.32
C PHE A 215 9.72 0.05 -6.75
N PRO A 216 10.67 -0.46 -5.93
CA PRO A 216 11.52 -1.57 -6.33
C PRO A 216 10.74 -2.84 -6.66
N ASN A 217 9.74 -3.17 -5.87
CA ASN A 217 8.91 -4.34 -6.10
C ASN A 217 8.04 -4.17 -7.37
N THR A 218 7.39 -3.02 -7.53
CA THR A 218 6.48 -2.80 -8.66
C THR A 218 7.22 -2.70 -9.99
N VAL A 219 8.44 -2.14 -10.00
CA VAL A 219 9.30 -2.13 -11.20
C VAL A 219 9.63 -3.56 -11.65
N LYS A 220 9.93 -4.47 -10.72
CA LYS A 220 10.18 -5.88 -11.06
C LYS A 220 8.93 -6.54 -11.66
N LEU A 221 7.78 -6.32 -11.03
CA LEU A 221 6.49 -6.83 -11.53
C LEU A 221 6.16 -6.25 -12.91
N TRP A 222 6.34 -4.95 -13.10
CA TRP A 222 6.11 -4.29 -14.39
C TRP A 222 6.99 -4.86 -15.50
N ASN A 223 8.27 -5.01 -15.22
CA ASN A 223 9.22 -5.56 -16.20
C ASN A 223 8.95 -7.04 -16.53
N SER A 224 8.27 -7.78 -15.65
CA SER A 224 7.88 -9.17 -15.90
C SER A 224 6.60 -9.30 -16.73
N LEU A 225 5.83 -8.21 -16.90
CA LEU A 225 4.61 -8.24 -17.71
C LEU A 225 4.93 -8.38 -19.19
N PRO A 226 4.11 -9.11 -19.96
CA PRO A 226 4.18 -9.12 -21.42
C PRO A 226 4.00 -7.71 -21.99
N LYS A 227 4.75 -7.36 -23.04
CA LYS A 227 4.73 -6.01 -23.66
C LYS A 227 3.34 -5.57 -24.10
N ASN A 228 2.51 -6.48 -24.60
CA ASN A 228 1.15 -6.19 -25.01
C ASN A 228 0.23 -5.73 -23.87
N ILE A 229 0.58 -6.07 -22.61
CA ILE A 229 -0.16 -5.64 -21.41
C ILE A 229 0.38 -4.31 -20.88
N GLN A 230 1.69 -4.07 -20.99
CA GLN A 230 2.33 -2.83 -20.51
C GLN A 230 1.77 -1.58 -21.22
N PHE A 231 1.28 -1.71 -22.45
CA PHE A 231 0.79 -0.60 -23.28
C PHE A 231 -0.74 -0.57 -23.45
N LYS A 232 -1.47 -1.59 -22.98
CA LYS A 232 -2.93 -1.53 -22.92
C LYS A 232 -3.38 -0.85 -21.63
N GLU A 233 -4.38 0.02 -21.75
CA GLU A 233 -5.14 0.47 -20.59
C GLU A 233 -5.65 -0.78 -19.85
N ILE A 234 -5.21 -0.96 -18.61
CA ILE A 234 -5.81 -1.97 -17.74
C ILE A 234 -7.17 -1.39 -17.40
N GLY A 235 -8.18 -1.77 -18.18
CA GLY A 235 -9.55 -1.32 -18.03
C GLY A 235 -10.03 -1.54 -16.59
N VAL A 236 -10.63 -0.52 -16.03
CA VAL A 236 -11.35 -0.53 -14.75
C VAL A 236 -12.66 -1.28 -14.92
#